data_9f2330611203d0896eae3fc87835fea6
#
_entry.id   9f2330611203d0896eae3fc87835fea6
#
_cell.length_a   1.000
_cell.length_b   1.000
_cell.length_c   1.000
_cell.angle_alpha   90.00
_cell.angle_beta   90.00
_cell.angle_gamma   90.00
#
_symmetry.space_group_name_H-M   'P 1'
#
loop_
_entity.id
_entity.type
_entity.pdbx_description
1 polymer ?
#
loop_
_entity_poly.entity_id
_entity_poly.type
_entity_poly.pdbx_seq_one_letter_code
_entity_poly.pdbx_strand_id
1 'polypeptide(L)'
;DRYKQSARKDIYQAFAKYLIEQGRAYPCFATPEELDEMRKKQEAAKIRPGYYGVWATYRNLSVEEAAKKIKAGEPYIVRFKSMGNEERKIRHHDVIKGNVEFPENDQDIVIIKADGLPTYHFAHAVDDHLMRVTHVIRADEWLSSVPLHLELFKALGFAVPKYAHTSAILKDDEGKKRKISKRKDPEAAVSYYHEEGIPAEAVKEYLLNIANSNFENWRRQNQAEDMEHFELQLNKMSVSGALFDMVKLLDVSKSVISRFDAEKVYSESLKWAEKYDEELAEMLKADKELSLIHISEPTRQA
;
A
#
# COMPACT_ATOMS: atom_id res chain seq x y z
N ASP A 1 20.69 9.30 3.04
CA ASP A 1 19.32 9.09 3.50
C ASP A 1 19.25 7.77 4.30
N ARG A 2 19.11 7.88 5.65
CA ARG A 2 19.10 6.76 6.59
C ARG A 2 17.91 5.81 6.43
N TYR A 3 16.87 6.23 5.72
CA TYR A 3 15.66 5.46 5.49
C TYR A 3 15.68 4.71 4.15
N LYS A 4 16.67 4.95 3.31
CA LYS A 4 16.82 4.25 2.04
C LYS A 4 17.24 2.80 2.30
N GLN A 5 16.47 1.83 1.78
CA GLN A 5 16.67 0.40 2.00
C GLN A 5 18.11 -0.04 1.62
N SER A 6 18.63 0.42 0.47
CA SER A 6 20.00 0.08 0.04
C SER A 6 21.10 0.56 1.00
N ALA A 7 20.86 1.63 1.78
CA ALA A 7 21.79 2.13 2.79
C ALA A 7 21.72 1.36 4.12
N ARG A 8 20.79 0.42 4.26
CA ARG A 8 20.53 -0.38 5.46
C ARG A 8 20.89 -1.86 5.28
N LYS A 9 21.62 -2.19 4.23
CA LYS A 9 21.98 -3.58 3.84
C LYS A 9 22.51 -4.40 5.00
N ASP A 10 23.47 -3.85 5.75
CA ASP A 10 24.13 -4.56 6.84
C ASP A 10 23.17 -4.94 7.98
N ILE A 11 22.15 -4.11 8.22
CA ILE A 11 21.11 -4.40 9.22
C ILE A 11 20.32 -5.65 8.83
N TYR A 12 19.84 -5.70 7.60
CA TYR A 12 19.09 -6.88 7.12
C TYR A 12 19.94 -8.13 7.11
N GLN A 13 21.21 -8.03 6.71
CA GLN A 13 22.12 -9.16 6.74
C GLN A 13 22.38 -9.66 8.16
N ALA A 14 22.47 -8.78 9.16
CA ALA A 14 22.63 -9.18 10.56
C ALA A 14 21.42 -10.01 11.03
N PHE A 15 20.19 -9.56 10.74
CA PHE A 15 18.98 -10.32 11.08
C PHE A 15 18.82 -11.61 10.27
N ALA A 16 19.27 -11.65 9.01
CA ALA A 16 19.28 -12.86 8.22
C ALA A 16 20.26 -13.89 8.80
N LYS A 17 21.46 -13.47 9.24
CA LYS A 17 22.42 -14.31 9.95
C LYS A 17 21.85 -14.86 11.25
N TYR A 18 21.20 -14.01 12.04
CA TYR A 18 20.49 -14.45 13.25
C TYR A 18 19.49 -15.56 12.94
N LEU A 19 18.66 -15.42 11.89
CA LEU A 19 17.71 -16.47 11.50
C LEU A 19 18.42 -17.75 11.04
N ILE A 20 19.58 -17.67 10.38
CA ILE A 20 20.37 -18.85 10.00
C ILE A 20 20.87 -19.57 11.25
N GLU A 21 21.40 -18.83 12.23
CA GLU A 21 21.86 -19.38 13.51
C GLU A 21 20.74 -20.08 14.30
N GLN A 22 19.52 -19.55 14.20
CA GLN A 22 18.32 -20.15 14.78
C GLN A 22 17.73 -21.31 13.95
N GLY A 23 18.36 -21.68 12.83
CA GLY A 23 17.84 -22.70 11.91
C GLY A 23 16.53 -22.31 11.20
N ARG A 24 16.22 -21.00 11.17
CA ARG A 24 15.01 -20.43 10.55
C ARG A 24 15.27 -19.78 9.20
N ALA A 25 16.50 -19.82 8.72
CA ALA A 25 16.87 -19.44 7.36
C ALA A 25 18.06 -20.27 6.88
N TYR A 26 18.28 -20.29 5.58
CA TYR A 26 19.37 -21.05 4.98
C TYR A 26 19.80 -20.45 3.63
N PRO A 27 21.08 -20.63 3.23
CA PRO A 27 21.54 -20.29 1.89
C PRO A 27 20.96 -21.26 0.86
N CYS A 28 20.41 -20.73 -0.21
CA CYS A 28 19.84 -21.49 -1.31
C CYS A 28 20.59 -21.19 -2.59
N PHE A 29 21.08 -22.23 -3.26
CA PHE A 29 21.92 -22.18 -4.46
C PHE A 29 21.11 -22.52 -5.73
N ALA A 30 19.78 -22.65 -5.61
CA ALA A 30 18.91 -22.95 -6.75
C ALA A 30 19.06 -21.91 -7.85
N THR A 31 19.34 -22.38 -9.07
CA THR A 31 19.44 -21.52 -10.25
C THR A 31 18.06 -21.14 -10.78
N PRO A 32 17.95 -20.09 -11.61
CA PRO A 32 16.69 -19.76 -12.27
C PRO A 32 16.14 -20.92 -13.10
N GLU A 33 17.01 -21.69 -13.76
CA GLU A 33 16.66 -22.84 -14.59
C GLU A 33 16.06 -23.98 -13.73
N GLU A 34 16.69 -24.30 -12.60
CA GLU A 34 16.18 -25.29 -11.65
C GLU A 34 14.81 -24.88 -11.09
N LEU A 35 14.63 -23.59 -10.77
CA LEU A 35 13.35 -23.09 -10.28
C LEU A 35 12.24 -23.12 -11.36
N ASP A 36 12.58 -22.84 -12.62
CA ASP A 36 11.65 -22.93 -13.74
C ASP A 36 11.24 -24.37 -14.02
N GLU A 37 12.20 -25.29 -14.02
CA GLU A 37 11.95 -26.72 -14.16
C GLU A 37 11.06 -27.28 -13.04
N MET A 38 11.36 -26.88 -11.80
CA MET A 38 10.54 -27.22 -10.63
C MET A 38 9.11 -26.73 -10.82
N ARG A 39 8.90 -25.47 -11.24
CA ARG A 39 7.59 -24.90 -11.47
C ARG A 39 6.81 -25.67 -12.54
N LYS A 40 7.45 -26.00 -13.67
CA LYS A 40 6.83 -26.80 -14.74
C LYS A 40 6.40 -28.19 -14.23
N LYS A 41 7.21 -28.83 -13.40
CA LYS A 41 6.83 -30.12 -12.78
C LYS A 41 5.63 -29.99 -11.84
N GLN A 42 5.59 -28.94 -11.02
CA GLN A 42 4.46 -28.65 -10.12
C GLN A 42 3.18 -28.38 -10.92
N GLU A 43 3.24 -27.58 -11.96
CA GLU A 43 2.10 -27.26 -12.84
C GLU A 43 1.58 -28.51 -13.56
N ALA A 44 2.48 -29.35 -14.11
CA ALA A 44 2.11 -30.61 -14.77
C ALA A 44 1.43 -31.60 -13.80
N ALA A 45 1.88 -31.61 -12.54
CA ALA A 45 1.27 -32.42 -11.48
C ALA A 45 0.03 -31.75 -10.84
N LYS A 46 -0.37 -30.57 -11.30
CA LYS A 46 -1.46 -29.75 -10.71
C LYS A 46 -1.24 -29.45 -9.22
N ILE A 47 0.01 -29.28 -8.83
CA ILE A 47 0.41 -28.90 -7.48
C ILE A 47 0.64 -27.38 -7.47
N ARG A 48 0.31 -26.73 -6.34
CA ARG A 48 0.55 -25.30 -6.16
C ARG A 48 2.04 -24.96 -6.37
N PRO A 49 2.39 -24.06 -7.30
CA PRO A 49 3.77 -23.65 -7.50
C PRO A 49 4.38 -22.99 -6.25
N GLY A 50 5.65 -23.32 -5.97
CA GLY A 50 6.34 -22.69 -4.84
C GLY A 50 7.53 -23.50 -4.33
N TYR A 51 8.30 -22.91 -3.43
CA TYR A 51 9.50 -23.50 -2.85
C TYR A 51 9.19 -23.95 -1.41
N TYR A 52 8.74 -25.19 -1.26
CA TYR A 52 8.30 -25.76 0.02
C TYR A 52 8.40 -27.29 0.02
N GLY A 53 8.33 -27.90 1.19
CA GLY A 53 8.33 -29.35 1.35
C GLY A 53 9.47 -30.04 0.60
N VAL A 54 9.15 -31.05 -0.18
CA VAL A 54 10.12 -31.80 -1.02
C VAL A 54 10.68 -30.99 -2.18
N TRP A 55 10.01 -29.91 -2.56
CA TRP A 55 10.45 -29.00 -3.61
C TRP A 55 11.52 -28.01 -3.14
N ALA A 56 11.69 -27.85 -1.82
CA ALA A 56 12.71 -26.99 -1.24
C ALA A 56 14.06 -27.72 -1.12
N THR A 57 14.70 -28.01 -2.26
CA THR A 57 15.85 -28.92 -2.40
C THR A 57 17.04 -28.56 -1.50
N TYR A 58 17.29 -27.26 -1.27
CA TYR A 58 18.41 -26.79 -0.44
C TYR A 58 18.05 -26.59 1.03
N ARG A 59 16.79 -26.85 1.42
CA ARG A 59 16.26 -26.59 2.78
C ARG A 59 17.01 -27.35 3.88
N ASN A 60 17.49 -28.54 3.58
CA ASN A 60 18.16 -29.43 4.54
C ASN A 60 19.64 -29.64 4.25
N LEU A 61 20.26 -28.73 3.48
CA LEU A 61 21.68 -28.76 3.23
C LEU A 61 22.43 -28.60 4.57
N SER A 62 23.48 -29.43 4.80
CA SER A 62 24.28 -29.30 6.01
C SER A 62 25.09 -27.99 6.02
N VAL A 63 25.49 -27.56 7.22
CA VAL A 63 26.31 -26.36 7.39
C VAL A 63 27.63 -26.48 6.65
N GLU A 64 28.24 -27.69 6.67
CA GLU A 64 29.51 -28.00 6.01
C GLU A 64 29.39 -27.91 4.49
N GLU A 65 28.32 -28.47 3.91
CA GLU A 65 28.05 -28.41 2.48
C GLU A 65 27.76 -26.96 2.02
N ALA A 66 26.94 -26.24 2.78
CA ALA A 66 26.66 -24.84 2.51
C ALA A 66 27.93 -23.96 2.57
N ALA A 67 28.78 -24.17 3.60
CA ALA A 67 30.05 -23.47 3.73
C ALA A 67 31.03 -23.80 2.59
N LYS A 68 31.07 -25.06 2.12
CA LYS A 68 31.88 -25.48 0.97
C LYS A 68 31.46 -24.75 -0.30
N LYS A 69 30.16 -24.67 -0.58
CA LYS A 69 29.61 -23.95 -1.74
C LYS A 69 29.90 -22.46 -1.69
N ILE A 70 29.70 -21.82 -0.53
CA ILE A 70 30.02 -20.41 -0.34
C ILE A 70 31.51 -20.12 -0.55
N LYS A 71 32.40 -20.97 0.01
CA LYS A 71 33.86 -20.85 -0.18
C LYS A 71 34.29 -21.08 -1.63
N ALA A 72 33.55 -21.88 -2.38
CA ALA A 72 33.75 -22.06 -3.81
C ALA A 72 33.25 -20.87 -4.67
N GLY A 73 32.63 -19.88 -4.05
CA GLY A 73 32.12 -18.70 -4.74
C GLY A 73 30.79 -18.93 -5.47
N GLU A 74 30.06 -20.01 -5.17
CA GLU A 74 28.76 -20.27 -5.77
C GLU A 74 27.78 -19.14 -5.38
N PRO A 75 27.05 -18.54 -6.32
CA PRO A 75 26.06 -17.54 -6.02
C PRO A 75 24.90 -18.14 -5.22
N TYR A 76 24.43 -17.41 -4.23
CA TYR A 76 23.32 -17.85 -3.39
C TYR A 76 22.42 -16.70 -2.98
N ILE A 77 21.21 -17.07 -2.59
CA ILE A 77 20.24 -16.22 -1.91
C ILE A 77 19.99 -16.79 -0.53
N VAL A 78 19.37 -16.01 0.36
CA VAL A 78 18.94 -16.54 1.66
C VAL A 78 17.42 -16.71 1.64
N ARG A 79 16.97 -17.92 1.99
CA ARG A 79 15.55 -18.22 2.17
C ARG A 79 15.18 -18.34 3.64
N PHE A 80 14.00 -17.86 3.97
CA PHE A 80 13.36 -18.14 5.25
C PHE A 80 12.87 -19.58 5.27
N LYS A 81 13.10 -20.29 6.35
CA LYS A 81 12.64 -21.67 6.57
C LYS A 81 11.29 -21.61 7.29
N SER A 82 10.21 -21.73 6.55
CA SER A 82 8.87 -21.77 7.14
C SER A 82 8.65 -23.06 7.94
N MET A 83 7.98 -22.95 9.07
CA MET A 83 7.56 -24.08 9.91
C MET A 83 6.04 -24.26 9.88
N GLY A 84 5.35 -23.51 9.02
CA GLY A 84 3.92 -23.60 8.85
C GLY A 84 3.50 -24.81 8.02
N ASN A 85 2.18 -25.04 8.02
CA ASN A 85 1.53 -26.07 7.23
C ASN A 85 0.23 -25.50 6.70
N GLU A 86 0.00 -25.59 5.36
CA GLU A 86 -1.22 -25.04 4.73
C GLU A 86 -2.51 -25.71 5.19
N GLU A 87 -2.45 -26.92 5.74
CA GLU A 87 -3.61 -27.61 6.32
C GLU A 87 -4.05 -27.00 7.66
N ARG A 88 -3.14 -26.31 8.35
CA ARG A 88 -3.43 -25.60 9.59
C ARG A 88 -3.86 -24.18 9.28
N LYS A 89 -4.72 -23.65 10.14
CA LYS A 89 -5.24 -22.30 10.00
C LYS A 89 -4.73 -21.39 11.10
N ILE A 90 -4.45 -20.15 10.72
CA ILE A 90 -4.10 -19.07 11.63
C ILE A 90 -5.20 -18.01 11.59
N ARG A 91 -5.62 -17.54 12.76
CA ARG A 91 -6.56 -16.42 12.90
C ARG A 91 -5.79 -15.14 13.21
N HIS A 92 -6.19 -14.08 12.56
CA HIS A 92 -5.65 -12.75 12.77
C HIS A 92 -6.77 -11.73 12.86
N HIS A 93 -6.62 -10.75 13.75
CA HIS A 93 -7.56 -9.64 13.84
C HIS A 93 -7.00 -8.44 13.07
N ASP A 94 -7.62 -8.15 11.93
CA ASP A 94 -7.36 -6.93 11.16
C ASP A 94 -8.25 -5.81 11.66
N VAL A 95 -7.70 -4.59 11.82
CA VAL A 95 -8.43 -3.46 12.42
C VAL A 95 -9.64 -3.04 11.56
N ILE A 96 -9.57 -3.24 10.23
CA ILE A 96 -10.65 -2.88 9.30
C ILE A 96 -11.49 -4.11 8.94
N LYS A 97 -10.85 -5.22 8.55
CA LYS A 97 -11.55 -6.43 8.07
C LYS A 97 -12.09 -7.30 9.20
N GLY A 98 -11.72 -7.02 10.45
CA GLY A 98 -12.09 -7.86 11.59
C GLY A 98 -11.31 -9.17 11.65
N ASN A 99 -11.96 -10.22 12.16
CA ASN A 99 -11.32 -11.52 12.27
C ASN A 99 -11.26 -12.22 10.92
N VAL A 100 -10.03 -12.47 10.45
CA VAL A 100 -9.75 -13.19 9.20
C VAL A 100 -9.00 -14.48 9.51
N GLU A 101 -9.24 -15.50 8.71
CA GLU A 101 -8.62 -16.81 8.86
C GLU A 101 -7.90 -17.18 7.56
N PHE A 102 -6.67 -17.66 7.70
CA PHE A 102 -5.82 -18.05 6.58
C PHE A 102 -5.20 -19.43 6.83
N PRO A 103 -4.77 -20.16 5.77
CA PRO A 103 -3.80 -21.21 5.93
C PRO A 103 -2.48 -20.63 6.46
N GLU A 104 -1.73 -21.40 7.23
CA GLU A 104 -0.37 -20.99 7.62
C GLU A 104 0.53 -20.88 6.38
N ASN A 105 1.57 -20.07 6.46
CA ASN A 105 2.58 -20.03 5.42
C ASN A 105 3.45 -21.29 5.49
N ASP A 106 3.64 -21.97 4.37
CA ASP A 106 4.54 -23.12 4.22
C ASP A 106 5.66 -22.85 3.21
N GLN A 107 5.66 -21.67 2.58
CA GLN A 107 6.62 -21.28 1.56
C GLN A 107 7.94 -20.81 2.17
N ASP A 108 9.05 -21.34 1.68
CA ASP A 108 10.39 -20.84 1.99
C ASP A 108 10.72 -19.65 1.08
N ILE A 109 10.27 -18.49 1.48
CA ILE A 109 10.45 -17.26 0.69
C ILE A 109 11.92 -16.79 0.70
N VAL A 110 12.31 -16.08 -0.35
CA VAL A 110 13.57 -15.36 -0.37
C VAL A 110 13.52 -14.18 0.59
N ILE A 111 14.46 -14.08 1.51
CA ILE A 111 14.59 -12.95 2.44
C ILE A 111 15.74 -12.02 2.06
N ILE A 112 16.88 -12.58 1.56
CA ILE A 112 18.00 -11.81 1.02
C ILE A 112 18.26 -12.26 -0.42
N LYS A 113 18.30 -11.32 -1.33
CA LYS A 113 18.61 -11.52 -2.75
C LYS A 113 20.11 -11.69 -2.98
N ALA A 114 20.49 -12.10 -4.19
CA ALA A 114 21.91 -12.30 -4.57
C ALA A 114 22.76 -11.01 -4.48
N ASP A 115 22.14 -9.82 -4.63
CA ASP A 115 22.78 -8.51 -4.43
C ASP A 115 22.98 -8.16 -2.93
N GLY A 116 22.53 -9.03 -2.04
CA GLY A 116 22.57 -8.87 -0.60
C GLY A 116 21.53 -7.92 -0.01
N LEU A 117 20.59 -7.43 -0.82
CA LEU A 117 19.46 -6.63 -0.37
C LEU A 117 18.28 -7.51 0.03
N PRO A 118 17.43 -7.04 0.97
CA PRO A 118 16.26 -7.81 1.39
C PRO A 118 15.18 -7.81 0.32
N THR A 119 14.29 -8.79 0.41
CA THR A 119 12.97 -8.70 -0.23
C THR A 119 12.04 -7.81 0.60
N TYR A 120 10.92 -7.38 -0.01
CA TYR A 120 9.92 -6.58 0.68
C TYR A 120 9.44 -7.21 2.00
N HIS A 121 9.11 -8.49 1.99
CA HIS A 121 8.58 -9.18 3.17
C HIS A 121 9.54 -9.14 4.37
N PHE A 122 10.82 -9.31 4.11
CA PHE A 122 11.83 -9.29 5.17
C PHE A 122 12.15 -7.87 5.63
N ALA A 123 12.28 -6.92 4.68
CA ALA A 123 12.46 -5.51 5.00
C ALA A 123 11.31 -4.97 5.85
N HIS A 124 10.07 -5.32 5.50
CA HIS A 124 8.88 -4.98 6.27
C HIS A 124 9.00 -5.40 7.74
N ALA A 125 9.34 -6.68 8.01
CA ALA A 125 9.44 -7.15 9.39
C ALA A 125 10.56 -6.45 10.18
N VAL A 126 11.73 -6.25 9.56
CA VAL A 126 12.90 -5.63 10.20
C VAL A 126 12.70 -4.12 10.42
N ASP A 127 12.26 -3.42 9.38
CA ASP A 127 12.13 -1.97 9.42
C ASP A 127 10.98 -1.54 10.34
N ASP A 128 9.84 -2.19 10.27
CA ASP A 128 8.71 -1.87 11.12
C ASP A 128 9.03 -2.08 12.61
N HIS A 129 9.79 -3.13 12.94
CA HIS A 129 10.27 -3.33 14.30
C HIS A 129 11.22 -2.22 14.74
N LEU A 130 12.25 -1.93 13.94
CA LEU A 130 13.28 -0.95 14.30
C LEU A 130 12.77 0.49 14.29
N MET A 131 11.79 0.80 13.43
CA MET A 131 11.13 2.10 13.36
C MET A 131 9.94 2.20 14.32
N ARG A 132 9.66 1.16 15.12
CA ARG A 132 8.57 1.11 16.11
C ARG A 132 7.20 1.38 15.50
N VAL A 133 6.93 0.83 14.32
CA VAL A 133 5.64 0.93 13.66
C VAL A 133 4.59 0.20 14.51
N THR A 134 3.52 0.89 14.86
CA THR A 134 2.43 0.33 15.67
C THR A 134 1.28 -0.19 14.82
N HIS A 135 1.03 0.44 13.67
CA HIS A 135 -0.06 0.10 12.75
C HIS A 135 0.46 0.07 11.31
N VAL A 136 0.19 -1.02 10.61
CA VAL A 136 0.48 -1.18 9.17
C VAL A 136 -0.83 -0.98 8.40
N ILE A 137 -0.95 0.16 7.74
CA ILE A 137 -2.12 0.49 6.92
C ILE A 137 -1.72 0.29 5.45
N ARG A 138 -2.38 -0.63 4.75
CA ARG A 138 -2.07 -0.97 3.36
C ARG A 138 -3.28 -1.54 2.61
N ALA A 139 -3.17 -1.65 1.29
CA ALA A 139 -4.25 -2.20 0.47
C ALA A 139 -4.49 -3.69 0.74
N ASP A 140 -5.74 -4.13 0.57
CA ASP A 140 -6.18 -5.52 0.87
C ASP A 140 -5.58 -6.58 -0.05
N GLU A 141 -4.92 -6.21 -1.15
CA GLU A 141 -4.12 -7.12 -1.96
C GLU A 141 -2.96 -7.76 -1.18
N TRP A 142 -2.53 -7.15 -0.06
CA TRP A 142 -1.51 -7.67 0.83
C TRP A 142 -2.06 -8.58 1.94
N LEU A 143 -3.36 -8.76 2.01
CA LEU A 143 -4.00 -9.55 3.06
C LEU A 143 -3.51 -11.01 3.06
N SER A 144 -3.33 -11.59 1.87
CA SER A 144 -2.78 -12.94 1.71
C SER A 144 -1.35 -13.13 2.20
N SER A 145 -0.59 -12.04 2.38
CA SER A 145 0.77 -12.08 2.92
C SER A 145 0.84 -12.05 4.45
N VAL A 146 -0.29 -11.84 5.13
CA VAL A 146 -0.33 -11.75 6.61
C VAL A 146 0.24 -12.99 7.29
N PRO A 147 -0.11 -14.24 6.91
CA PRO A 147 0.43 -15.43 7.55
C PRO A 147 1.96 -15.47 7.54
N LEU A 148 2.54 -15.13 6.40
CA LEU A 148 3.98 -15.04 6.21
C LEU A 148 4.62 -13.98 7.12
N HIS A 149 4.01 -12.79 7.18
CA HIS A 149 4.53 -11.70 8.01
C HIS A 149 4.45 -12.06 9.50
N LEU A 150 3.34 -12.64 9.95
CA LEU A 150 3.20 -13.10 11.33
C LEU A 150 4.28 -14.14 11.69
N GLU A 151 4.59 -15.06 10.77
CA GLU A 151 5.65 -16.04 10.97
C GLU A 151 7.04 -15.39 11.04
N LEU A 152 7.34 -14.42 10.18
CA LEU A 152 8.59 -13.66 10.20
C LEU A 152 8.78 -12.89 11.51
N PHE A 153 7.77 -12.12 11.95
CA PHE A 153 7.82 -11.40 13.22
C PHE A 153 8.08 -12.36 14.39
N LYS A 154 7.37 -13.49 14.42
CA LYS A 154 7.56 -14.52 15.46
C LYS A 154 8.95 -15.13 15.42
N ALA A 155 9.50 -15.46 14.24
CA ALA A 155 10.82 -16.04 14.08
C ALA A 155 11.93 -15.07 14.50
N LEU A 156 11.74 -13.78 14.29
CA LEU A 156 12.66 -12.72 14.71
C LEU A 156 12.52 -12.34 16.19
N GLY A 157 11.50 -12.84 16.89
CA GLY A 157 11.20 -12.46 18.27
C GLY A 157 10.64 -11.05 18.40
N PHE A 158 10.04 -10.51 17.34
CA PHE A 158 9.48 -9.16 17.29
C PHE A 158 8.00 -9.13 17.65
N ALA A 159 7.56 -8.03 18.27
CA ALA A 159 6.14 -7.77 18.44
C ALA A 159 5.48 -7.51 17.09
N VAL A 160 4.34 -8.14 16.85
CA VAL A 160 3.56 -7.96 15.62
C VAL A 160 2.81 -6.63 15.68
N PRO A 161 2.94 -5.75 14.68
CA PRO A 161 2.12 -4.53 14.59
C PRO A 161 0.66 -4.88 14.31
N LYS A 162 -0.24 -3.94 14.57
CA LYS A 162 -1.64 -4.07 14.14
C LYS A 162 -1.72 -3.87 12.63
N TYR A 163 -2.45 -4.73 11.94
CA TYR A 163 -2.70 -4.59 10.51
C TYR A 163 -4.07 -3.99 10.26
N ALA A 164 -4.15 -3.13 9.26
CA ALA A 164 -5.37 -2.48 8.79
C ALA A 164 -5.37 -2.50 7.25
N HIS A 165 -6.13 -3.43 6.65
CA HIS A 165 -6.18 -3.59 5.20
C HIS A 165 -7.34 -2.80 4.60
N THR A 166 -7.01 -1.71 3.90
CA THR A 166 -7.98 -0.85 3.22
C THR A 166 -8.48 -1.49 1.93
N SER A 167 -9.76 -1.37 1.68
CA SER A 167 -10.35 -1.83 0.42
C SER A 167 -9.97 -0.93 -0.75
N ALA A 168 -9.86 -1.53 -1.93
CA ALA A 168 -9.60 -0.79 -3.15
C ALA A 168 -10.79 0.10 -3.53
N ILE A 169 -10.51 1.24 -4.18
CA ILE A 169 -11.51 2.00 -4.90
C ILE A 169 -11.83 1.26 -6.19
N LEU A 170 -13.12 1.08 -6.46
CA LEU A 170 -13.64 0.33 -7.59
C LEU A 170 -14.24 1.29 -8.62
N LYS A 171 -14.29 0.85 -9.87
CA LYS A 171 -15.01 1.49 -10.95
C LYS A 171 -15.99 0.50 -11.56
N ASP A 172 -17.14 0.97 -11.98
CA ASP A 172 -18.07 0.18 -12.80
C ASP A 172 -17.53 0.15 -14.25
N ASP A 173 -17.39 -1.04 -14.79
CA ASP A 173 -16.92 -1.28 -16.15
C ASP A 173 -17.96 -2.21 -16.81
N GLU A 174 -18.95 -1.63 -17.45
CA GLU A 174 -20.07 -2.34 -18.11
C GLU A 174 -20.81 -3.30 -17.16
N GLY A 175 -21.10 -2.85 -15.95
CA GLY A 175 -21.81 -3.64 -14.92
C GLY A 175 -20.90 -4.57 -14.10
N LYS A 176 -19.59 -4.58 -14.36
CA LYS A 176 -18.60 -5.32 -13.58
C LYS A 176 -17.75 -4.35 -12.75
N LYS A 177 -17.73 -4.60 -11.44
CA LYS A 177 -16.88 -3.82 -10.54
C LYS A 177 -15.43 -4.29 -10.67
N ARG A 178 -14.52 -3.38 -11.01
CA ARG A 178 -13.07 -3.64 -11.03
C ARG A 178 -12.31 -2.59 -10.22
N LYS A 179 -11.12 -2.92 -9.77
CA LYS A 179 -10.21 -1.96 -9.14
C LYS A 179 -9.84 -0.85 -10.14
N ILE A 180 -9.90 0.41 -9.68
CA ILE A 180 -9.41 1.56 -10.44
C ILE A 180 -7.90 1.43 -10.71
N SER A 181 -7.46 1.81 -11.89
CA SER A 181 -6.11 1.54 -12.36
C SER A 181 -5.53 2.71 -13.16
N LYS A 182 -4.36 3.21 -12.80
CA LYS A 182 -3.66 4.30 -13.49
C LYS A 182 -3.44 4.08 -14.99
N ARG A 183 -3.48 2.83 -15.47
CA ARG A 183 -3.30 2.50 -16.89
C ARG A 183 -4.58 2.68 -17.71
N LYS A 184 -5.74 2.59 -17.06
CA LYS A 184 -7.05 2.61 -17.74
C LYS A 184 -7.91 3.81 -17.36
N ASP A 185 -7.69 4.35 -16.16
CA ASP A 185 -8.56 5.34 -15.54
C ASP A 185 -7.75 6.60 -15.19
N PRO A 186 -7.96 7.72 -15.92
CA PRO A 186 -7.27 8.99 -15.63
C PRO A 186 -7.44 9.43 -14.18
N GLU A 187 -8.63 9.26 -13.61
CA GLU A 187 -9.00 9.60 -12.24
C GLU A 187 -8.28 8.77 -11.17
N ALA A 188 -7.48 7.75 -11.56
CA ALA A 188 -6.57 7.07 -10.65
C ALA A 188 -5.25 7.83 -10.42
N ALA A 189 -5.00 8.88 -11.19
CA ALA A 189 -3.83 9.75 -11.07
C ALA A 189 -4.19 11.05 -10.33
N VAL A 190 -3.35 11.48 -9.39
CA VAL A 190 -3.56 12.74 -8.66
C VAL A 190 -3.50 13.94 -9.58
N SER A 191 -2.66 13.90 -10.63
CA SER A 191 -2.54 14.96 -11.64
C SER A 191 -3.86 15.26 -12.36
N TYR A 192 -4.68 14.24 -12.60
CA TYR A 192 -5.98 14.39 -13.23
C TYR A 192 -6.87 15.42 -12.53
N TYR A 193 -6.98 15.33 -11.21
CA TYR A 193 -7.83 16.28 -10.44
C TYR A 193 -7.30 17.71 -10.51
N HIS A 194 -5.99 17.86 -10.54
CA HIS A 194 -5.38 19.18 -10.71
C HIS A 194 -5.62 19.74 -12.11
N GLU A 195 -5.54 18.91 -13.15
CA GLU A 195 -5.84 19.30 -14.54
C GLU A 195 -7.31 19.71 -14.70
N GLU A 196 -8.22 18.99 -14.05
CA GLU A 196 -9.67 19.30 -14.05
C GLU A 196 -10.04 20.47 -13.10
N GLY A 197 -9.08 21.13 -12.46
CA GLY A 197 -9.32 22.26 -11.56
C GLY A 197 -10.03 21.90 -10.26
N ILE A 198 -9.99 20.63 -9.84
CA ILE A 198 -10.61 20.16 -8.59
C ILE A 198 -9.64 20.40 -7.43
N PRO A 199 -10.03 21.18 -6.40
CA PRO A 199 -9.19 21.47 -5.25
C PRO A 199 -8.75 20.20 -4.52
N ALA A 200 -7.51 20.19 -4.03
CA ALA A 200 -6.95 19.05 -3.27
C ALA A 200 -7.80 18.72 -2.02
N GLU A 201 -8.33 19.75 -1.35
CA GLU A 201 -9.24 19.60 -0.21
C GLU A 201 -10.52 18.85 -0.57
N ALA A 202 -11.07 19.10 -1.76
CA ALA A 202 -12.27 18.40 -2.23
C ALA A 202 -12.00 16.92 -2.48
N VAL A 203 -10.85 16.59 -3.08
CA VAL A 203 -10.44 15.20 -3.28
C VAL A 203 -10.22 14.49 -1.94
N LYS A 204 -9.58 15.15 -0.97
CA LYS A 204 -9.38 14.60 0.38
C LYS A 204 -10.72 14.35 1.09
N GLU A 205 -11.65 15.33 1.08
CA GLU A 205 -12.98 15.15 1.69
C GLU A 205 -13.78 14.04 1.01
N TYR A 206 -13.72 13.95 -0.30
CA TYR A 206 -14.35 12.86 -1.04
C TYR A 206 -13.77 11.49 -0.64
N LEU A 207 -12.44 11.37 -0.55
CA LEU A 207 -11.79 10.15 -0.11
C LEU A 207 -12.17 9.78 1.34
N LEU A 208 -12.28 10.77 2.24
CA LEU A 208 -12.77 10.54 3.61
C LEU A 208 -14.22 10.06 3.63
N ASN A 209 -15.09 10.60 2.78
CA ASN A 209 -16.48 10.17 2.64
C ASN A 209 -16.60 8.69 2.25
N ILE A 210 -15.76 8.22 1.31
CA ILE A 210 -15.81 6.84 0.84
C ILE A 210 -15.05 5.87 1.73
N ALA A 211 -14.04 6.37 2.48
CA ALA A 211 -13.22 5.55 3.34
C ALA A 211 -13.81 5.36 4.74
N ASN A 212 -14.47 6.36 5.30
CA ASN A 212 -14.94 6.35 6.68
C ASN A 212 -16.41 6.77 6.80
N SER A 213 -17.26 5.85 7.22
CA SER A 213 -18.71 6.05 7.29
C SER A 213 -19.17 7.20 8.23
N ASN A 214 -18.31 7.66 9.14
CA ASN A 214 -18.62 8.72 10.09
C ASN A 214 -18.34 10.12 9.54
N PHE A 215 -17.53 10.24 8.47
CA PHE A 215 -17.08 11.55 8.00
C PHE A 215 -18.22 12.43 7.50
N GLU A 216 -19.16 11.90 6.75
CA GLU A 216 -20.29 12.66 6.21
C GLU A 216 -21.15 13.28 7.33
N ASN A 217 -21.43 12.52 8.39
CA ASN A 217 -22.17 13.02 9.54
C ASN A 217 -21.38 14.07 10.32
N TRP A 218 -20.08 13.83 10.51
CA TRP A 218 -19.21 14.81 11.15
C TRP A 218 -19.18 16.12 10.36
N ARG A 219 -19.01 16.05 9.03
CA ARG A 219 -18.97 17.23 8.16
C ARG A 219 -20.28 18.04 8.19
N ARG A 220 -21.44 17.38 8.23
CA ARG A 220 -22.73 18.07 8.39
C ARG A 220 -22.83 18.87 9.69
N GLN A 221 -22.27 18.37 10.77
CA GLN A 221 -22.28 19.03 12.08
C GLN A 221 -21.18 20.09 12.23
N ASN A 222 -20.11 19.98 11.45
CA ASN A 222 -18.91 20.81 11.55
C ASN A 222 -18.57 21.44 10.18
N GLN A 223 -19.53 22.18 9.60
CA GLN A 223 -19.44 22.70 8.23
C GLN A 223 -18.26 23.65 8.02
N ALA A 224 -17.92 24.47 9.01
CA ALA A 224 -16.84 25.46 8.96
C ALA A 224 -15.47 24.92 9.46
N GLU A 225 -15.47 23.74 10.08
CA GLU A 225 -14.24 23.17 10.65
C GLU A 225 -13.29 22.64 9.56
N ASP A 226 -11.98 22.71 9.83
CA ASP A 226 -10.99 22.06 8.99
C ASP A 226 -11.17 20.53 9.09
N MET A 227 -11.02 19.84 7.93
CA MET A 227 -11.11 18.38 7.89
C MET A 227 -10.03 17.69 8.73
N GLU A 228 -8.92 18.38 9.02
CA GLU A 228 -7.86 17.85 9.89
C GLU A 228 -8.32 17.65 11.34
N HIS A 229 -9.42 18.29 11.77
CA HIS A 229 -10.06 18.06 13.06
C HIS A 229 -10.92 16.78 13.10
N PHE A 230 -11.14 16.12 11.95
CA PHE A 230 -11.82 14.84 11.93
C PHE A 230 -10.92 13.72 12.45
N GLU A 231 -11.37 13.05 13.50
CA GLU A 231 -10.69 11.88 14.05
C GLU A 231 -10.98 10.64 13.19
N LEU A 232 -10.03 10.25 12.35
CA LEU A 232 -10.14 9.06 11.52
C LEU A 232 -10.09 7.79 12.39
N GLN A 233 -11.17 7.01 12.37
CA GLN A 233 -11.27 5.75 13.09
C GLN A 233 -11.11 4.57 12.12
N LEU A 234 -9.99 3.84 12.22
CA LEU A 234 -9.70 2.72 11.33
C LEU A 234 -10.78 1.62 11.36
N ASN A 235 -11.35 1.36 12.53
CA ASN A 235 -12.43 0.36 12.71
C ASN A 235 -13.79 0.81 12.12
N LYS A 236 -13.91 2.04 11.64
CA LYS A 236 -15.08 2.59 10.92
C LYS A 236 -14.83 2.71 9.43
N MET A 237 -13.67 2.28 8.96
CA MET A 237 -13.38 2.26 7.53
C MET A 237 -14.19 1.18 6.81
N SER A 238 -14.46 1.40 5.53
CA SER A 238 -15.23 0.47 4.71
C SER A 238 -14.52 -0.88 4.56
N VAL A 239 -15.22 -1.96 4.86
CA VAL A 239 -14.74 -3.34 4.71
C VAL A 239 -14.73 -3.79 3.25
N SER A 240 -15.63 -3.22 2.44
CA SER A 240 -15.75 -3.48 1.00
C SER A 240 -15.28 -2.29 0.18
N GLY A 241 -14.83 -2.52 -1.06
CA GLY A 241 -14.43 -1.43 -1.96
C GLY A 241 -15.60 -0.49 -2.28
N ALA A 242 -15.32 0.82 -2.23
CA ALA A 242 -16.27 1.86 -2.63
C ALA A 242 -16.17 2.11 -4.14
N LEU A 243 -17.31 2.33 -4.80
CA LEU A 243 -17.34 2.78 -6.19
C LEU A 243 -16.90 4.24 -6.27
N PHE A 244 -16.00 4.54 -7.19
CA PHE A 244 -15.68 5.90 -7.55
C PHE A 244 -16.86 6.55 -8.26
N ASP A 245 -17.26 7.72 -7.79
CA ASP A 245 -18.37 8.50 -8.31
C ASP A 245 -17.93 9.95 -8.53
N MET A 246 -17.79 10.32 -9.81
CA MET A 246 -17.37 11.66 -10.21
C MET A 246 -18.45 12.70 -9.87
N VAL A 247 -19.72 12.36 -9.98
CA VAL A 247 -20.82 13.30 -9.66
C VAL A 247 -20.77 13.67 -8.18
N LYS A 248 -20.57 12.67 -7.31
CA LYS A 248 -20.40 12.91 -5.87
C LYS A 248 -19.14 13.72 -5.57
N LEU A 249 -18.02 13.47 -6.27
CA LEU A 249 -16.81 14.27 -6.11
C LEU A 249 -17.04 15.74 -6.46
N LEU A 250 -17.72 16.01 -7.58
CA LEU A 250 -18.03 17.38 -8.00
C LEU A 250 -18.98 18.09 -7.03
N ASP A 251 -19.94 17.37 -6.44
CA ASP A 251 -20.80 17.90 -5.40
C ASP A 251 -20.04 18.24 -4.11
N VAL A 252 -19.14 17.37 -3.68
CA VAL A 252 -18.21 17.65 -2.58
C VAL A 252 -17.32 18.86 -2.93
N SER A 253 -16.83 18.96 -4.17
CA SER A 253 -16.01 20.09 -4.61
C SER A 253 -16.75 21.42 -4.53
N LYS A 254 -18.00 21.49 -4.97
CA LYS A 254 -18.86 22.68 -4.80
C LYS A 254 -18.97 23.07 -3.33
N SER A 255 -19.22 22.11 -2.47
CA SER A 255 -19.34 22.32 -1.03
C SER A 255 -18.02 22.81 -0.39
N VAL A 256 -16.88 22.32 -0.86
CA VAL A 256 -15.55 22.77 -0.40
C VAL A 256 -15.28 24.20 -0.86
N ILE A 257 -15.48 24.48 -2.15
CA ILE A 257 -15.22 25.81 -2.74
C ILE A 257 -16.13 26.87 -2.10
N SER A 258 -17.38 26.53 -1.75
CA SER A 258 -18.30 27.48 -1.08
C SER A 258 -17.82 27.92 0.32
N ARG A 259 -16.84 27.23 0.90
CA ARG A 259 -16.21 27.60 2.18
C ARG A 259 -14.93 28.43 2.00
N PHE A 260 -14.43 28.56 0.77
CA PHE A 260 -13.29 29.40 0.49
C PHE A 260 -13.70 30.88 0.50
N ASP A 261 -12.83 31.74 1.00
CA ASP A 261 -12.95 33.15 0.77
C ASP A 261 -12.58 33.53 -0.68
N ALA A 262 -12.96 34.73 -1.10
CA ALA A 262 -12.71 35.19 -2.46
C ALA A 262 -11.24 35.23 -2.84
N GLU A 263 -10.36 35.59 -1.89
CA GLU A 263 -8.91 35.61 -2.09
C GLU A 263 -8.35 34.19 -2.37
N LYS A 264 -8.80 33.21 -1.63
CA LYS A 264 -8.39 31.81 -1.84
C LYS A 264 -8.89 31.30 -3.19
N VAL A 265 -10.13 31.54 -3.55
CA VAL A 265 -10.67 31.16 -4.88
C VAL A 265 -9.84 31.81 -5.98
N TYR A 266 -9.59 33.13 -5.87
CA TYR A 266 -8.78 33.85 -6.84
C TYR A 266 -7.36 33.26 -6.96
N SER A 267 -6.67 33.05 -5.84
CA SER A 267 -5.30 32.55 -5.84
C SER A 267 -5.17 31.15 -6.40
N GLU A 268 -6.12 30.25 -6.09
CA GLU A 268 -6.10 28.88 -6.62
C GLU A 268 -6.50 28.85 -8.10
N SER A 269 -7.46 29.69 -8.52
CA SER A 269 -7.84 29.83 -9.94
C SER A 269 -6.68 30.40 -10.77
N LEU A 270 -5.96 31.41 -10.25
CA LEU A 270 -4.81 31.96 -10.94
C LEU A 270 -3.68 30.95 -11.10
N LYS A 271 -3.34 30.22 -10.02
CA LYS A 271 -2.30 29.16 -10.09
C LYS A 271 -2.66 28.07 -11.11
N TRP A 272 -3.94 27.71 -11.19
CA TRP A 272 -4.40 26.73 -12.15
C TRP A 272 -4.29 27.30 -13.57
N ALA A 273 -4.79 28.52 -13.79
CA ALA A 273 -4.81 29.18 -15.09
C ALA A 273 -3.38 29.39 -15.64
N GLU A 274 -2.44 29.83 -14.81
CA GLU A 274 -1.02 29.98 -15.21
C GLU A 274 -0.40 28.72 -15.79
N LYS A 275 -0.97 27.57 -15.50
CA LYS A 275 -0.46 26.28 -15.96
C LYS A 275 -1.26 25.71 -17.13
N TYR A 276 -2.55 25.96 -17.18
CA TYR A 276 -3.47 25.25 -18.07
C TYR A 276 -4.29 26.16 -18.99
N ASP A 277 -4.40 27.48 -18.70
CA ASP A 277 -5.19 28.42 -19.46
C ASP A 277 -4.59 29.84 -19.38
N GLU A 278 -3.67 30.14 -20.30
CA GLU A 278 -2.93 31.39 -20.33
C GLU A 278 -3.89 32.61 -20.50
N GLU A 279 -4.96 32.47 -21.30
CA GLU A 279 -5.92 33.54 -21.53
C GLU A 279 -6.65 33.89 -20.22
N LEU A 280 -7.12 32.90 -19.47
CA LEU A 280 -7.74 33.11 -18.16
C LEU A 280 -6.75 33.71 -17.17
N ALA A 281 -5.46 33.27 -17.18
CA ALA A 281 -4.44 33.82 -16.31
C ALA A 281 -4.22 35.33 -16.54
N GLU A 282 -4.16 35.74 -17.82
CA GLU A 282 -4.02 37.16 -18.20
C GLU A 282 -5.26 37.98 -17.76
N MET A 283 -6.47 37.46 -17.97
CA MET A 283 -7.70 38.09 -17.50
C MET A 283 -7.73 38.30 -15.98
N LEU A 284 -7.37 37.26 -15.20
CA LEU A 284 -7.35 37.35 -13.74
C LEU A 284 -6.30 38.35 -13.23
N LYS A 285 -5.15 38.46 -13.93
CA LYS A 285 -4.06 39.40 -13.57
C LYS A 285 -4.42 40.83 -13.94
N ALA A 286 -5.17 41.04 -15.03
CA ALA A 286 -5.49 42.37 -15.54
C ALA A 286 -6.35 43.22 -14.56
N ASP A 287 -7.28 42.59 -13.83
CA ASP A 287 -8.12 43.26 -12.85
C ASP A 287 -8.47 42.32 -11.69
N LYS A 288 -7.61 42.31 -10.67
CA LYS A 288 -7.83 41.52 -9.48
C LYS A 288 -9.06 41.95 -8.69
N GLU A 289 -9.31 43.25 -8.58
CA GLU A 289 -10.43 43.76 -7.78
C GLU A 289 -11.77 43.35 -8.41
N LEU A 290 -11.90 43.51 -9.72
CA LEU A 290 -13.08 43.06 -10.46
C LEU A 290 -13.27 41.53 -10.34
N SER A 291 -12.20 40.74 -10.46
CA SER A 291 -12.23 39.30 -10.29
C SER A 291 -12.75 38.89 -8.90
N LEU A 292 -12.28 39.55 -7.83
CA LEU A 292 -12.74 39.29 -6.46
C LEU A 292 -14.21 39.64 -6.24
N ILE A 293 -14.72 40.75 -6.86
CA ILE A 293 -16.13 41.10 -6.80
C ILE A 293 -16.98 40.01 -7.44
N HIS A 294 -16.63 39.54 -8.65
CA HIS A 294 -17.39 38.49 -9.35
C HIS A 294 -17.35 37.15 -8.60
N ILE A 295 -16.26 36.81 -7.95
CA ILE A 295 -16.14 35.58 -7.12
C ILE A 295 -17.05 35.69 -5.89
N SER A 296 -17.15 36.88 -5.26
CA SER A 296 -17.92 37.09 -4.04
C SER A 296 -19.43 37.31 -4.29
N GLU A 297 -19.83 37.67 -5.50
CA GLU A 297 -21.24 37.78 -5.84
C GLU A 297 -21.91 36.39 -5.88
N PRO A 298 -22.99 36.19 -5.09
CA PRO A 298 -23.76 34.95 -5.22
C PRO A 298 -24.36 34.91 -6.62
N THR A 299 -24.00 33.89 -7.40
CA THR A 299 -24.60 33.64 -8.71
C THR A 299 -26.11 33.46 -8.53
N ARG A 300 -26.88 34.55 -8.70
CA ARG A 300 -28.32 34.49 -8.91
C ARG A 300 -28.56 33.93 -10.31
N GLN A 301 -28.42 32.63 -10.49
CA GLN A 301 -29.05 31.97 -11.62
C GLN A 301 -30.35 31.36 -11.12
N ALA A 302 -31.37 31.94 -11.67
CA ALA A 302 -32.74 31.46 -11.58
C ALA A 302 -32.88 30.03 -12.16
#